data_1378fd25cb47a460b066fbc9b199bfb0
#
_entry.id   1378fd25cb47a460b066fbc9b199bfb0
#
_cell.length_a   1.000
_cell.length_b   1.000
_cell.length_c   1.000
_cell.angle_alpha   90.00
_cell.angle_beta   90.00
_cell.angle_gamma   90.00
#
_symmetry.space_group_name_H-M   'P 1'
#
loop_
_entity.id
_entity.type
_entity.pdbx_description
1 polymer ?
#
loop_
_entity_poly.entity_id
_entity_poly.type
_entity_poly.pdbx_seq_one_letter_code
_entity_poly.pdbx_strand_id
1 'polypeptide(L)'
;MQNSTNMRVLELLRFLYERTDESHPATVSDIIAHLNGKGIQAVRQTVYADTNTLIDAGIDIVVVKSTQNQYFMGSRLFEYPELKMLTDAVASSKIISAK
;
A
#
# COMPACT_ATOMS: atom_id res chain seq x y z
N MET A 1 -20.08 8.14 5.38
CA MET A 1 -19.84 7.65 4.96
C MET A 1 -18.71 7.25 4.74
N GLN A 2 -18.34 6.61 4.72
CA GLN A 2 -17.31 6.26 4.63
C GLN A 2 -16.82 6.02 3.52
N ASN A 3 -15.97 5.90 3.37
CA ASN A 3 -15.34 5.84 2.34
C ASN A 3 -14.75 4.54 2.20
N SER A 4 -15.52 3.61 1.65
CA SER A 4 -15.02 2.28 1.46
C SER A 4 -13.86 2.24 0.50
N THR A 5 -13.78 3.16 -0.45
CA THR A 5 -12.64 3.24 -1.35
C THR A 5 -11.37 3.55 -0.58
N ASN A 6 -11.43 4.50 0.34
CA ASN A 6 -10.26 4.84 1.12
C ASN A 6 -9.84 3.71 2.03
N MET A 7 -10.79 3.03 2.63
CA MET A 7 -10.49 1.87 3.46
C MET A 7 -9.83 0.78 2.64
N ARG A 8 -10.33 0.58 1.44
CA ARG A 8 -9.78 -0.46 0.57
C ARG A 8 -8.34 -0.17 0.19
N VAL A 9 -8.07 1.08 -0.20
CA VAL A 9 -6.72 1.46 -0.61
C VAL A 9 -5.75 1.36 0.56
N LEU A 10 -6.17 1.81 1.73
CA LEU A 10 -5.30 1.77 2.91
C LEU A 10 -5.03 0.33 3.35
N GLU A 11 -6.04 -0.52 3.29
CA GLU A 11 -5.83 -1.91 3.68
C GLU A 11 -4.97 -2.64 2.65
N LEU A 12 -5.10 -2.31 1.38
CA LEU A 12 -4.24 -2.86 0.34
C LEU A 12 -2.79 -2.48 0.60
N LEU A 13 -2.55 -1.21 0.89
CA LEU A 13 -1.20 -0.75 1.16
C LEU A 13 -0.63 -1.45 2.38
N ARG A 14 -1.43 -1.55 3.43
CA ARG A 14 -1.00 -2.19 4.65
C ARG A 14 -0.64 -3.65 4.41
N PHE A 15 -1.47 -4.35 3.64
CA PHE A 15 -1.22 -5.75 3.30
C PHE A 15 0.11 -5.89 2.57
N LEU A 16 0.33 -5.06 1.56
CA LEU A 16 1.57 -5.16 0.79
C LEU A 16 2.77 -4.83 1.67
N TYR A 17 2.62 -3.82 2.50
CA TYR A 17 3.73 -3.41 3.35
C TYR A 17 4.10 -4.51 4.36
N GLU A 18 3.11 -5.13 4.94
CA GLU A 18 3.35 -6.10 6.01
C GLU A 18 3.61 -7.51 5.53
N ARG A 19 3.06 -7.85 4.37
CA ARG A 19 3.06 -9.23 3.95
C ARG A 19 3.83 -9.56 2.69
N THR A 20 4.37 -8.59 2.01
CA THR A 20 5.05 -8.87 0.75
C THR A 20 6.47 -8.34 0.75
N ASP A 21 7.30 -8.97 -0.04
CA ASP A 21 8.63 -8.49 -0.37
C ASP A 21 9.04 -9.22 -1.64
N GLU A 22 10.26 -9.03 -2.08
CA GLU A 22 10.71 -9.61 -3.34
C GLU A 22 10.60 -11.13 -3.34
N SER A 23 10.79 -11.74 -2.20
CA SER A 23 10.72 -13.19 -2.09
C SER A 23 9.30 -13.71 -1.90
N HIS A 24 8.39 -12.83 -1.54
CA HIS A 24 7.02 -13.23 -1.23
C HIS A 24 6.04 -12.26 -1.87
N PRO A 25 5.95 -12.25 -3.21
CA PRO A 25 5.00 -11.37 -3.85
C PRO A 25 3.57 -11.89 -3.69
N ALA A 26 2.62 -11.01 -3.81
CA ALA A 26 1.22 -11.37 -3.72
C ALA A 26 0.58 -11.27 -5.09
N THR A 27 -0.23 -12.24 -5.45
CA THR A 27 -1.00 -12.16 -6.68
C THR A 27 -2.24 -11.32 -6.47
N VAL A 28 -2.89 -10.95 -7.55
CA VAL A 28 -4.16 -10.24 -7.48
C VAL A 28 -5.16 -11.06 -6.65
N SER A 29 -5.18 -12.36 -6.85
CA SER A 29 -6.09 -13.23 -6.11
C SER A 29 -5.79 -13.19 -4.61
N ASP A 30 -4.52 -13.16 -4.25
CA ASP A 30 -4.14 -13.07 -2.83
C ASP A 30 -4.64 -11.77 -2.22
N ILE A 31 -4.52 -10.69 -2.97
CA ILE A 31 -4.97 -9.38 -2.49
C ILE A 31 -6.48 -9.38 -2.32
N ILE A 32 -7.19 -9.89 -3.31
CA ILE A 32 -8.65 -9.93 -3.24
C ILE A 32 -9.09 -10.77 -2.04
N ALA A 33 -8.47 -11.92 -1.84
CA ALA A 33 -8.83 -12.78 -0.72
C ALA A 33 -8.59 -12.07 0.61
N HIS A 34 -7.48 -11.36 0.71
CA HIS A 34 -7.20 -10.63 1.94
C HIS A 34 -8.26 -9.55 2.21
N LEU A 35 -8.58 -8.79 1.18
CA LEU A 35 -9.54 -7.70 1.33
C LEU A 35 -10.92 -8.24 1.67
N ASN A 36 -11.34 -9.29 0.97
CA ASN A 36 -12.63 -9.89 1.24
C ASN A 36 -12.66 -10.48 2.66
N GLY A 37 -11.56 -11.01 3.12
CA GLY A 37 -11.48 -11.53 4.48
C GLY A 37 -11.62 -10.45 5.55
N LYS A 38 -11.38 -9.19 5.16
CA LYS A 38 -11.56 -8.06 6.07
C LYS A 38 -12.92 -7.42 5.87
N GLY A 39 -13.79 -8.02 5.09
CA GLY A 39 -15.09 -7.46 4.82
C GLY A 39 -15.10 -6.35 3.79
N ILE A 40 -14.03 -6.23 3.02
CA ILE A 40 -13.92 -5.20 2.01
C ILE A 40 -14.08 -5.84 0.65
N GLN A 41 -15.05 -5.38 -0.11
CA GLN A 41 -15.26 -5.92 -1.42
C GLN A 41 -14.20 -5.42 -2.37
N ALA A 42 -13.66 -6.32 -3.16
CA ALA A 42 -12.66 -5.95 -4.15
C ALA A 42 -12.72 -6.93 -5.31
N VAL A 43 -12.52 -6.40 -6.50
CA VAL A 43 -12.44 -7.23 -7.70
C VAL A 43 -11.14 -6.85 -8.40
N ARG A 44 -10.81 -7.61 -9.42
CA ARG A 44 -9.53 -7.45 -10.11
C ARG A 44 -9.29 -6.03 -10.58
N GLN A 45 -10.31 -5.41 -11.17
CA GLN A 45 -10.16 -4.07 -11.70
C GLN A 45 -9.90 -3.04 -10.63
N THR A 46 -10.52 -3.18 -9.47
CA THR A 46 -10.28 -2.24 -8.39
C THR A 46 -8.89 -2.42 -7.82
N VAL A 47 -8.38 -3.65 -7.79
CA VAL A 47 -7.01 -3.88 -7.33
C VAL A 47 -6.03 -3.20 -8.28
N TYR A 48 -6.24 -3.33 -9.58
CA TYR A 48 -5.37 -2.67 -10.55
C TYR A 48 -5.42 -1.15 -10.37
N ALA A 49 -6.60 -0.60 -10.24
CA ALA A 49 -6.75 0.84 -10.10
C ALA A 49 -6.09 1.34 -8.82
N ASP A 50 -6.29 0.62 -7.73
CA ASP A 50 -5.75 1.04 -6.44
C ASP A 50 -4.23 0.93 -6.40
N THR A 51 -3.67 -0.13 -6.98
CA THR A 51 -2.22 -0.25 -7.01
C THR A 51 -1.62 0.84 -7.88
N ASN A 52 -2.26 1.17 -9.00
CA ASN A 52 -1.77 2.27 -9.84
C ASN A 52 -1.84 3.60 -9.11
N THR A 53 -2.88 3.81 -8.33
CA THR A 53 -3.01 5.02 -7.54
C THR A 53 -1.87 5.13 -6.54
N LEU A 54 -1.55 4.04 -5.88
CA LEU A 54 -0.47 4.05 -4.89
C LEU A 54 0.89 4.27 -5.56
N ILE A 55 1.10 3.65 -6.71
CA ILE A 55 2.34 3.84 -7.44
C ILE A 55 2.46 5.30 -7.89
N ASP A 56 1.39 5.87 -8.39
CA ASP A 56 1.40 7.26 -8.82
C ASP A 56 1.65 8.20 -7.65
N ALA A 57 1.25 7.80 -6.46
CA ALA A 57 1.47 8.60 -5.28
C ALA A 57 2.90 8.47 -4.73
N GLY A 58 3.70 7.61 -5.33
CA GLY A 58 5.10 7.49 -4.93
C GLY A 58 5.41 6.29 -4.06
N ILE A 59 4.44 5.40 -3.87
CA ILE A 59 4.68 4.19 -3.10
C ILE A 59 5.43 3.19 -3.97
N ASP A 60 6.47 2.61 -3.43
CA ASP A 60 7.32 1.72 -4.21
C ASP A 60 6.75 0.31 -4.27
N ILE A 61 5.76 0.15 -5.10
CA ILE A 61 5.17 -1.15 -5.34
C ILE A 61 5.71 -1.67 -6.66
N VAL A 62 6.29 -2.86 -6.61
CA VAL A 62 6.85 -3.48 -7.81
C VAL A 62 5.82 -4.43 -8.38
N VAL A 63 5.62 -4.34 -9.69
CA VAL A 63 4.67 -5.18 -10.38
C VAL A 63 5.44 -6.15 -11.26
N VAL A 64 5.23 -7.44 -11.03
CA VAL A 64 5.83 -8.46 -11.88
C VAL A 64 4.72 -8.97 -12.78
N LYS A 65 4.86 -8.70 -14.07
CA LYS A 65 3.83 -9.09 -15.01
C LYS A 65 3.97 -10.53 -15.43
N SER A 66 2.90 -11.25 -15.36
CA SER A 66 2.89 -12.63 -15.80
C SER A 66 1.45 -12.99 -16.09
N THR A 67 1.12 -14.27 -16.15
CA THR A 67 -0.24 -14.72 -16.35
C THR A 67 -1.15 -14.05 -15.32
N GLN A 68 -0.67 -13.95 -14.11
CA GLN A 68 -1.39 -13.23 -13.10
C GLN A 68 -0.36 -12.27 -12.50
N ASN A 69 -0.63 -10.98 -12.52
CA ASN A 69 0.30 -10.00 -11.99
C ASN A 69 0.58 -10.25 -10.52
N GLN A 70 1.81 -10.04 -10.14
CA GLN A 70 2.22 -10.15 -8.75
C GLN A 70 2.74 -8.80 -8.30
N TYR A 71 2.53 -8.51 -7.04
CA TYR A 71 2.91 -7.22 -6.48
C TYR A 71 3.68 -7.44 -5.20
N PHE A 72 4.67 -6.60 -4.96
CA PHE A 72 5.34 -6.63 -3.67
C PHE A 72 5.88 -5.24 -3.34
N MET A 73 6.13 -5.02 -2.07
CA MET A 73 6.67 -3.74 -1.63
C MET A 73 8.17 -3.77 -1.89
N GLY A 74 8.64 -2.89 -2.75
CA GLY A 74 10.05 -2.86 -3.10
C GLY A 74 10.89 -2.24 -2.00
N SER A 75 10.39 -1.17 -1.44
CA SER A 75 11.14 -0.51 -0.43
C SER A 75 10.19 -0.19 0.67
N ARG A 76 10.50 -0.67 1.91
CA ARG A 76 9.57 -0.43 2.89
C ARG A 76 9.79 0.78 3.59
N LEU A 77 10.30 1.76 3.03
CA LEU A 77 10.79 2.70 3.67
C LEU A 77 10.27 3.81 3.58
N PHE A 78 9.76 4.09 4.29
CA PHE A 78 9.50 5.30 4.61
C PHE A 78 10.64 5.79 5.41
N GLU A 79 11.76 5.32 5.14
CA GLU A 79 12.83 5.79 5.83
C GLU A 79 13.62 6.57 4.93
N TYR A 80 13.05 7.08 3.87
CA TYR A 80 13.74 7.94 3.07
C TYR A 80 13.90 9.21 3.83
N PRO A 81 14.95 9.90 3.66
CA PRO A 81 15.18 11.18 4.31
C PRO A 81 14.01 12.13 4.17
N GLU A 82 13.41 12.18 2.99
CA GLU A 82 12.31 13.09 2.78
C GLU A 82 11.13 12.75 3.66
N LEU A 83 10.82 11.49 3.75
CA LEU A 83 9.70 11.07 4.53
C LEU A 83 9.98 11.24 5.99
N LYS A 84 11.19 10.97 6.40
CA LYS A 84 11.55 11.18 7.77
C LYS A 84 11.43 12.64 8.13
N MET A 85 11.83 13.50 7.24
CA MET A 85 11.74 14.92 7.51
C MET A 85 10.31 15.35 7.64
N LEU A 86 9.44 14.82 6.81
CA LEU A 86 8.04 15.13 6.93
C LEU A 86 7.49 14.65 8.26
N THR A 87 7.87 13.47 8.64
CA THR A 87 7.41 12.91 9.89
C THR A 87 7.95 13.73 11.04
N ASP A 88 9.21 14.07 10.99
CA ASP A 88 9.82 14.84 12.06
C ASP A 88 9.23 16.23 12.15
N ALA A 89 8.99 16.83 11.02
CA ALA A 89 8.43 18.16 11.03
C ALA A 89 7.03 18.15 11.62
N VAL A 90 6.33 17.09 11.40
CA VAL A 90 5.00 16.98 11.93
C VAL A 90 5.05 16.61 13.38
N ALA A 91 5.90 15.71 13.69
CA ALA A 91 5.95 15.23 15.03
C ALA A 91 6.65 16.17 15.93
N SER A 92 7.54 16.81 15.41
CA SER A 92 8.21 17.70 16.25
C SER A 92 7.63 19.02 16.12
N SER A 93 7.36 18.82 15.80
CA SER A 93 6.90 19.58 15.52
C SER A 93 6.20 19.39 15.87
N LYS A 94 6.48 18.54 16.09
CA LYS A 94 6.16 18.25 16.18
C LYS A 94 5.65 18.14 16.11
N ILE A 95 5.53 18.12 16.12
CA ILE A 95 5.23 18.08 15.87
C ILE A 95 4.93 17.89 15.93
N ILE A 96 5.07 17.86 16.03
CA ILE A 96 4.94 17.86 16.05
C ILE A 96 4.87 17.76 16.52
N SER A 97 5.13 17.60 16.49
CA SER A 97 5.17 17.82 16.91
C SER A 97 5.18 17.91 17.33
N ALA A 98 5.38 17.84 17.46
CA ALA A 98 5.51 18.19 17.80
C ALA A 98 5.60 18.45 18.23
N LYS A 99 5.77 18.53 18.70
CA LYS A 99 5.86 18.94 19.00
C LYS A 99 5.63 19.23 19.41
#